data_8f9fc72908a786cc3dfe8f4a9e879921
#
_entry.id   8f9fc72908a786cc3dfe8f4a9e879921
#
_cell.length_a   1.000
_cell.length_b   1.000
_cell.length_c   1.000
_cell.angle_alpha   90.00
_cell.angle_beta   90.00
_cell.angle_gamma   90.00
#
_symmetry.space_group_name_H-M   'P 1'
#
loop_
_entity.id
_entity.type
_entity.pdbx_description
1 polymer ?
#
loop_
_entity_poly.entity_id
_entity_poly.type
_entity_poly.pdbx_seq_one_letter_code
_entity_poly.pdbx_strand_id
1 'polypeptide(L)'
;MAEEREERPSFSREFDDEFLTAEGNRAFFGLDVLRGLVEGIDDFIEREPPVRKSHYVSDPALLGSAMWIDDPELLSKIERLAGACIVVTKQPRKDERGKLRPLRELNDRMPPLPIRAFPDLGGLAPKVEGAPLVVGPYTSMDDGVVPTIRTLGFRKRGDLVPIMHAKLALLGHLWWTDDGWLGGEEIWFKPRRLWVSSANFTSRSRDSLEFGYWTEDAALVEGAKRFLLKAIASSEDLDAEADHLDPDLAPVEFDEAAIAEAFAETDWGPDEDEEV
;
A
#
# COMPACT_ATOMS: atom_id res chain seq x y z
N MET A 1 31.61 -5.10 -20.76
CA MET A 1 31.98 -6.48 -20.39
C MET A 1 30.71 -7.10 -19.84
N ALA A 2 30.16 -8.10 -20.52
CA ALA A 2 29.03 -8.86 -19.98
C ALA A 2 29.61 -9.69 -18.81
N GLU A 3 29.14 -9.47 -17.59
CA GLU A 3 29.38 -10.39 -16.48
C GLU A 3 28.79 -11.74 -16.89
N GLU A 4 29.67 -12.74 -17.08
CA GLU A 4 29.26 -14.13 -17.17
C GLU A 4 28.48 -14.45 -15.89
N ARG A 5 27.16 -14.65 -16.01
CA ARG A 5 26.38 -15.23 -14.95
C ARG A 5 26.98 -16.62 -14.68
N GLU A 6 27.59 -16.80 -13.51
CA GLU A 6 28.01 -18.12 -13.04
C GLU A 6 26.88 -19.12 -13.27
N GLU A 7 27.17 -20.19 -14.01
CA GLU A 7 26.16 -21.24 -14.23
C GLU A 7 25.76 -21.82 -12.87
N ARG A 8 24.48 -21.68 -12.56
CA ARG A 8 23.91 -22.24 -11.33
C ARG A 8 24.16 -23.75 -11.28
N PRO A 9 24.46 -24.32 -10.10
CA PRO A 9 24.64 -25.76 -9.95
C PRO A 9 23.43 -26.51 -10.53
N SER A 10 23.68 -27.64 -11.21
CA SER A 10 22.66 -28.41 -11.93
C SER A 10 21.47 -28.84 -11.02
N PHE A 11 21.75 -29.18 -9.75
CA PHE A 11 20.71 -29.61 -8.81
C PHE A 11 19.70 -28.51 -8.49
N SER A 12 20.06 -27.22 -8.61
CA SER A 12 19.13 -26.12 -8.33
C SER A 12 18.01 -26.04 -9.37
N ARG A 13 18.20 -26.58 -10.56
CA ARG A 13 17.17 -26.63 -11.62
C ARG A 13 16.09 -27.70 -11.35
N GLU A 14 16.39 -28.69 -10.52
CA GLU A 14 15.44 -29.73 -10.12
C GLU A 14 14.30 -29.20 -9.22
N PHE A 15 14.46 -28.01 -8.67
CA PHE A 15 13.49 -27.36 -7.78
C PHE A 15 12.70 -26.24 -8.45
N ASP A 16 13.00 -25.90 -9.70
CA ASP A 16 12.34 -24.79 -10.41
C ASP A 16 11.07 -25.32 -11.10
N ASP A 17 9.96 -25.27 -10.38
CA ASP A 17 8.64 -25.69 -10.85
C ASP A 17 7.67 -24.53 -10.93
N GLU A 18 6.94 -24.46 -12.03
CA GLU A 18 5.82 -23.54 -12.22
C GLU A 18 4.54 -24.35 -12.53
N PHE A 19 3.48 -24.07 -11.80
CA PHE A 19 2.18 -24.72 -11.96
C PHE A 19 1.09 -23.71 -12.28
N LEU A 20 0.28 -24.04 -13.28
CA LEU A 20 -0.95 -23.31 -13.59
C LEU A 20 -2.15 -24.20 -13.21
N THR A 21 -3.01 -23.70 -12.32
CA THR A 21 -4.23 -24.42 -11.97
C THR A 21 -5.33 -24.22 -13.02
N ALA A 22 -6.36 -25.07 -12.98
CA ALA A 22 -7.53 -24.94 -13.86
C ALA A 22 -8.28 -23.61 -13.66
N GLU A 23 -8.20 -23.03 -12.46
CA GLU A 23 -8.80 -21.74 -12.10
C GLU A 23 -7.93 -20.54 -12.51
N GLY A 24 -6.78 -20.76 -13.18
CA GLY A 24 -5.89 -19.71 -13.64
C GLY A 24 -4.91 -19.18 -12.58
N ASN A 25 -4.85 -19.81 -11.40
CA ASN A 25 -3.84 -19.50 -10.41
C ASN A 25 -2.45 -20.00 -10.83
N ARG A 26 -1.40 -19.20 -10.60
CA ARG A 26 -0.01 -19.58 -10.90
C ARG A 26 0.78 -19.77 -9.61
N ALA A 27 1.44 -20.91 -9.47
CA ALA A 27 2.33 -21.21 -8.35
C ALA A 27 3.76 -21.43 -8.86
N PHE A 28 4.73 -20.95 -8.10
CA PHE A 28 6.15 -21.00 -8.37
C PHE A 28 6.85 -21.63 -7.18
N PHE A 29 7.76 -22.55 -7.45
CA PHE A 29 8.58 -23.21 -6.45
C PHE A 29 10.05 -23.22 -6.91
N GLY A 30 10.97 -23.06 -5.99
CA GLY A 30 12.38 -23.15 -6.28
C GLY A 30 13.14 -21.85 -6.15
N LEU A 31 14.05 -21.61 -7.09
CA LEU A 31 14.84 -20.39 -7.13
C LEU A 31 14.13 -19.29 -7.92
N ASP A 32 14.51 -18.06 -7.62
CA ASP A 32 14.00 -16.86 -8.32
C ASP A 32 12.46 -16.78 -8.41
N VAL A 33 11.79 -17.24 -7.36
CA VAL A 33 10.34 -17.16 -7.25
C VAL A 33 9.84 -15.71 -7.37
N LEU A 34 10.68 -14.72 -6.99
CA LEU A 34 10.38 -13.30 -7.12
C LEU A 34 10.13 -12.87 -8.58
N ARG A 35 10.68 -13.61 -9.57
CA ARG A 35 10.36 -13.44 -10.98
C ARG A 35 8.85 -13.54 -11.23
N GLY A 36 8.17 -14.48 -10.57
CA GLY A 36 6.71 -14.65 -10.70
C GLY A 36 5.92 -13.43 -10.22
N LEU A 37 6.41 -12.69 -9.21
CA LEU A 37 5.82 -11.43 -8.78
C LEU A 37 6.05 -10.33 -9.84
N VAL A 38 7.28 -10.20 -10.32
CA VAL A 38 7.67 -9.21 -11.35
C VAL A 38 6.86 -9.39 -12.63
N GLU A 39 6.82 -10.62 -13.17
CA GLU A 39 6.02 -10.97 -14.35
C GLU A 39 4.52 -10.72 -14.12
N GLY A 40 4.03 -11.02 -12.91
CA GLY A 40 2.62 -10.82 -12.59
C GLY A 40 2.20 -9.36 -12.52
N ILE A 41 3.10 -8.44 -12.14
CA ILE A 41 2.86 -6.99 -12.20
C ILE A 41 2.80 -6.54 -13.66
N ASP A 42 3.75 -6.97 -14.50
CA ASP A 42 3.74 -6.66 -15.94
C ASP A 42 2.46 -7.16 -16.62
N ASP A 43 2.14 -8.44 -16.41
CA ASP A 43 0.89 -9.06 -16.90
C ASP A 43 -0.35 -8.25 -16.51
N PHE A 44 -0.40 -7.77 -15.25
CA PHE A 44 -1.53 -7.01 -14.74
C PHE A 44 -1.67 -5.67 -15.48
N ILE A 45 -0.57 -4.92 -15.62
CA ILE A 45 -0.56 -3.63 -16.32
C ILE A 45 -0.95 -3.82 -17.80
N GLU A 46 -0.51 -4.90 -18.45
CA GLU A 46 -0.80 -5.17 -19.86
C GLU A 46 -2.23 -5.62 -20.11
N ARG A 47 -2.80 -6.47 -19.26
CA ARG A 47 -4.16 -7.01 -19.40
C ARG A 47 -5.25 -6.07 -18.92
N GLU A 48 -4.95 -5.29 -17.92
CA GLU A 48 -5.86 -4.32 -17.32
C GLU A 48 -5.28 -2.90 -17.40
N PRO A 49 -5.11 -2.34 -18.61
CA PRO A 49 -4.47 -1.04 -18.79
C PRO A 49 -5.32 0.09 -18.18
N PRO A 50 -4.70 1.22 -17.87
CA PRO A 50 -5.41 2.39 -17.37
C PRO A 50 -6.59 2.77 -18.26
N VAL A 51 -7.74 3.02 -17.65
CA VAL A 51 -8.94 3.49 -18.34
C VAL A 51 -9.07 4.98 -18.15
N ARG A 52 -9.33 5.70 -19.26
CA ARG A 52 -9.59 7.14 -19.28
C ARG A 52 -10.90 7.38 -20.00
N LYS A 53 -11.94 7.72 -19.26
CA LYS A 53 -13.24 8.12 -19.79
C LYS A 53 -13.66 9.44 -19.17
N SER A 54 -14.59 10.16 -19.80
CA SER A 54 -15.01 11.51 -19.37
C SER A 54 -15.43 11.61 -17.90
N HIS A 55 -15.96 10.53 -17.32
CA HIS A 55 -16.52 10.53 -15.97
C HIS A 55 -15.84 9.56 -15.01
N TYR A 56 -14.86 8.77 -15.46
CA TYR A 56 -14.11 7.90 -14.58
C TYR A 56 -12.73 7.55 -15.13
N VAL A 57 -11.82 7.36 -14.19
CA VAL A 57 -10.45 6.96 -14.44
C VAL A 57 -10.17 5.71 -13.60
N SER A 58 -9.40 4.79 -14.13
CA SER A 58 -8.95 3.61 -13.40
C SER A 58 -7.47 3.39 -13.66
N ASP A 59 -6.69 3.30 -12.61
CA ASP A 59 -5.25 3.13 -12.66
C ASP A 59 -4.79 1.94 -11.82
N PRO A 60 -3.82 1.12 -12.31
CA PRO A 60 -3.26 0.02 -11.54
C PRO A 60 -2.53 0.52 -10.30
N ALA A 61 -2.78 -0.14 -9.17
CA ALA A 61 -2.17 0.17 -7.89
C ALA A 61 -1.89 -1.09 -7.07
N LEU A 62 -1.03 -0.97 -6.04
CA LEU A 62 -0.57 -2.08 -5.22
C LEU A 62 -0.64 -1.76 -3.73
N LEU A 63 -1.20 -2.70 -2.95
CA LEU A 63 -0.97 -2.79 -1.52
C LEU A 63 -0.06 -3.97 -1.23
N GLY A 64 0.92 -3.82 -0.34
CA GLY A 64 1.85 -4.91 -0.09
C GLY A 64 2.40 -4.97 1.32
N SER A 65 3.04 -6.09 1.61
CA SER A 65 3.84 -6.26 2.83
C SER A 65 5.01 -7.19 2.57
N ALA A 66 6.14 -6.92 3.22
CA ALA A 66 7.31 -7.78 3.21
C ALA A 66 8.13 -7.55 4.48
N MET A 67 8.98 -8.50 4.85
CA MET A 67 9.94 -8.23 5.91
C MET A 67 10.94 -7.14 5.49
N TRP A 68 11.34 -7.15 4.20
CA TRP A 68 12.19 -6.15 3.58
C TRP A 68 12.01 -6.14 2.06
N ILE A 69 12.31 -5.00 1.43
CA ILE A 69 12.31 -4.83 -0.02
C ILE A 69 13.57 -4.09 -0.45
N ASP A 70 14.34 -4.67 -1.40
CA ASP A 70 15.50 -4.04 -2.01
C ASP A 70 15.82 -4.60 -3.41
N ASP A 71 14.94 -5.40 -4.00
CA ASP A 71 15.14 -5.91 -5.35
C ASP A 71 14.90 -4.79 -6.37
N PRO A 72 15.93 -4.40 -7.16
CA PRO A 72 15.84 -3.23 -8.04
C PRO A 72 14.88 -3.45 -9.21
N GLU A 73 14.73 -4.69 -9.69
CA GLU A 73 13.79 -4.99 -10.76
C GLU A 73 12.36 -4.84 -10.27
N LEU A 74 12.04 -5.39 -9.09
CA LEU A 74 10.73 -5.24 -8.47
C LEU A 74 10.40 -3.77 -8.18
N LEU A 75 11.35 -3.00 -7.62
CA LEU A 75 11.15 -1.58 -7.36
C LEU A 75 10.83 -0.82 -8.65
N SER A 76 11.55 -1.12 -9.75
CA SER A 76 11.28 -0.53 -11.07
C SER A 76 9.89 -0.89 -11.63
N LYS A 77 9.36 -2.11 -11.32
CA LYS A 77 8.00 -2.47 -11.74
C LYS A 77 6.94 -1.75 -10.91
N ILE A 78 7.19 -1.60 -9.61
CA ILE A 78 6.29 -0.84 -8.73
C ILE A 78 6.18 0.61 -9.20
N GLU A 79 7.27 1.25 -9.63
CA GLU A 79 7.27 2.62 -10.18
C GLU A 79 6.40 2.81 -11.43
N ARG A 80 5.99 1.75 -12.10
CA ARG A 80 5.07 1.81 -13.26
C ARG A 80 3.59 1.87 -12.85
N LEU A 81 3.29 1.63 -11.59
CA LEU A 81 1.93 1.73 -11.05
C LEU A 81 1.56 3.19 -10.75
N ALA A 82 0.28 3.49 -10.73
CA ALA A 82 -0.22 4.82 -10.38
C ALA A 82 -0.08 5.14 -8.89
N GLY A 83 0.14 4.12 -8.05
CA GLY A 83 0.42 4.27 -6.64
C GLY A 83 0.63 2.92 -5.98
N ALA A 84 1.35 2.92 -4.87
CA ALA A 84 1.56 1.73 -4.06
C ALA A 84 1.67 2.09 -2.57
N CYS A 85 1.36 1.12 -1.71
CA CYS A 85 1.71 1.20 -0.29
C CYS A 85 2.19 -0.16 0.19
N ILE A 86 3.44 -0.25 0.65
CA ILE A 86 4.09 -1.48 1.09
C ILE A 86 4.58 -1.30 2.51
N VAL A 87 4.08 -2.13 3.43
CA VAL A 87 4.50 -2.12 4.82
C VAL A 87 5.65 -3.09 5.02
N VAL A 88 6.79 -2.57 5.49
CA VAL A 88 7.98 -3.36 5.79
C VAL A 88 8.33 -3.34 7.28
N THR A 89 9.21 -4.24 7.72
CA THR A 89 9.69 -4.21 9.11
C THR A 89 10.58 -3.00 9.33
N LYS A 90 10.31 -2.24 10.40
CA LYS A 90 11.10 -1.09 10.83
C LYS A 90 12.56 -1.49 11.08
N GLN A 91 13.48 -0.72 10.55
CA GLN A 91 14.92 -0.95 10.72
C GLN A 91 15.48 -0.13 11.88
N PRO A 92 16.58 -0.57 12.52
CA PRO A 92 17.26 0.24 13.53
C PRO A 92 17.68 1.61 12.98
N ARG A 93 17.69 2.62 13.85
CA ARG A 93 17.97 4.05 13.53
C ARG A 93 19.20 4.33 12.66
N LYS A 94 20.21 3.47 12.69
CA LYS A 94 21.43 3.69 11.91
C LYS A 94 21.34 2.94 10.60
N ASP A 95 21.01 3.67 9.55
CA ASP A 95 21.17 3.17 8.17
C ASP A 95 22.67 3.17 7.78
N GLU A 96 23.46 2.38 8.52
CA GLU A 96 24.91 2.28 8.32
C GLU A 96 25.29 1.74 6.92
N ARG A 97 24.32 1.20 6.17
CA ARG A 97 24.54 0.55 4.88
C ARG A 97 23.80 1.21 3.71
N GLY A 98 23.19 2.36 3.92
CA GLY A 98 22.41 3.05 2.88
C GLY A 98 21.21 2.27 2.36
N LYS A 99 20.68 1.31 3.12
CA LYS A 99 19.55 0.46 2.72
C LYS A 99 18.23 1.19 2.58
N LEU A 100 18.05 2.26 3.36
CA LEU A 100 16.84 3.07 3.33
C LEU A 100 16.81 4.01 2.12
N ARG A 101 17.96 4.29 1.52
CA ARG A 101 18.04 5.24 0.41
C ARG A 101 17.15 4.86 -0.79
N PRO A 102 17.16 3.64 -1.34
CA PRO A 102 16.28 3.28 -2.44
C PRO A 102 14.79 3.41 -2.07
N LEU A 103 14.43 3.16 -0.80
CA LEU A 103 13.05 3.26 -0.33
C LEU A 103 12.58 4.72 -0.18
N ARG A 104 13.46 5.61 0.30
CA ARG A 104 13.20 7.06 0.31
C ARG A 104 13.04 7.59 -1.11
N GLU A 105 13.96 7.22 -2.00
CA GLU A 105 13.88 7.59 -3.41
C GLU A 105 12.58 7.09 -4.08
N LEU A 106 12.07 5.92 -3.68
CA LEU A 106 10.78 5.42 -4.16
C LEU A 106 9.61 6.25 -3.60
N ASN A 107 9.62 6.60 -2.30
CA ASN A 107 8.63 7.49 -1.70
C ASN A 107 8.58 8.87 -2.39
N ASP A 108 9.76 9.40 -2.75
CA ASP A 108 9.86 10.70 -3.42
C ASP A 108 9.34 10.69 -4.87
N ARG A 109 9.46 9.55 -5.55
CA ARG A 109 9.08 9.42 -6.97
C ARG A 109 7.63 8.98 -7.18
N MET A 110 7.08 8.21 -6.27
CA MET A 110 5.74 7.67 -6.42
C MET A 110 4.68 8.58 -5.80
N PRO A 111 3.54 8.76 -6.46
CA PRO A 111 2.41 9.44 -5.84
C PRO A 111 1.91 8.62 -4.64
N PRO A 112 1.67 9.27 -3.50
CA PRO A 112 1.10 8.61 -2.33
C PRO A 112 -0.35 8.20 -2.60
N LEU A 113 -0.83 7.18 -1.89
CA LEU A 113 -2.21 6.73 -2.01
C LEU A 113 -3.15 7.56 -1.12
N PRO A 114 -4.28 8.06 -1.63
CA PRO A 114 -5.25 8.79 -0.83
C PRO A 114 -5.97 7.84 0.15
N ILE A 115 -6.06 8.23 1.43
CA ILE A 115 -6.72 7.43 2.48
C ILE A 115 -8.19 7.20 2.13
N ARG A 116 -8.86 8.19 1.54
CA ARG A 116 -10.27 8.10 1.14
C ARG A 116 -10.55 6.98 0.12
N ALA A 117 -9.53 6.47 -0.59
CA ALA A 117 -9.70 5.30 -1.47
C ALA A 117 -9.98 4.00 -0.70
N PHE A 118 -9.85 4.03 0.62
CA PHE A 118 -9.97 2.86 1.48
C PHE A 118 -10.99 3.12 2.59
N PRO A 119 -12.27 2.76 2.40
CA PRO A 119 -13.31 2.98 3.42
C PRO A 119 -12.95 2.40 4.81
N ASP A 120 -12.20 1.30 4.84
CA ASP A 120 -11.71 0.68 6.08
C ASP A 120 -10.69 1.56 6.86
N LEU A 121 -10.12 2.57 6.23
CA LEU A 121 -9.30 3.61 6.87
C LEU A 121 -10.09 4.90 7.12
N GLY A 122 -11.39 4.90 6.82
CA GLY A 122 -12.25 6.06 7.02
C GLY A 122 -12.23 6.54 8.46
N GLY A 123 -12.14 7.86 8.64
CA GLY A 123 -12.01 8.48 9.95
C GLY A 123 -10.60 8.48 10.54
N LEU A 124 -9.60 7.97 9.81
CA LEU A 124 -8.19 8.15 10.15
C LEU A 124 -7.59 9.30 9.33
N ALA A 125 -6.70 10.05 9.96
CA ALA A 125 -5.87 11.07 9.31
C ALA A 125 -4.43 11.01 9.84
N PRO A 126 -3.45 11.53 9.09
CA PRO A 126 -2.11 11.73 9.61
C PRO A 126 -2.15 12.63 10.84
N LYS A 127 -1.38 12.26 11.87
CA LYS A 127 -1.19 13.10 13.05
C LYS A 127 -0.53 14.42 12.67
N VAL A 128 -0.95 15.50 13.33
CA VAL A 128 -0.33 16.82 13.22
C VAL A 128 0.50 17.05 14.49
N GLU A 129 1.80 17.23 14.34
CA GLU A 129 2.74 17.39 15.47
C GLU A 129 2.60 16.29 16.55
N GLY A 130 2.30 15.05 16.12
CA GLY A 130 2.15 13.89 17.00
C GLY A 130 0.78 13.76 17.68
N ALA A 131 -0.16 14.68 17.43
CA ALA A 131 -1.53 14.65 17.97
C ALA A 131 -2.56 14.27 16.87
N PRO A 132 -3.73 13.73 17.24
CA PRO A 132 -4.84 13.56 16.32
C PRO A 132 -5.23 14.88 15.64
N LEU A 133 -5.66 14.80 14.38
CA LEU A 133 -6.24 15.95 13.69
C LEU A 133 -7.57 16.33 14.34
N VAL A 134 -7.69 17.59 14.80
CA VAL A 134 -8.95 18.13 15.35
C VAL A 134 -9.63 18.97 14.28
N VAL A 135 -10.84 18.55 13.91
CA VAL A 135 -11.68 19.21 12.88
C VAL A 135 -12.70 20.12 13.54
N GLY A 136 -12.58 21.41 13.29
CA GLY A 136 -13.55 22.43 13.65
C GLY A 136 -14.42 22.85 12.44
N PRO A 137 -15.32 23.83 12.64
CA PRO A 137 -16.29 24.24 11.61
C PRO A 137 -15.64 24.85 10.35
N TYR A 138 -14.41 25.32 10.47
CA TYR A 138 -13.65 25.96 9.37
C TYR A 138 -12.38 25.19 9.01
N THR A 139 -12.21 23.99 9.54
CA THR A 139 -11.06 23.14 9.22
C THR A 139 -11.30 22.46 7.89
N SER A 140 -10.43 22.72 6.91
CA SER A 140 -10.41 21.93 5.69
C SER A 140 -9.88 20.55 6.03
N MET A 141 -10.67 19.52 5.79
CA MET A 141 -10.15 18.15 5.82
C MET A 141 -9.39 17.93 4.52
N ASP A 142 -8.08 18.10 4.55
CA ASP A 142 -7.25 17.60 3.48
C ASP A 142 -7.34 16.07 3.46
N ASP A 143 -7.54 15.52 2.27
CA ASP A 143 -7.52 14.09 2.07
C ASP A 143 -6.15 13.56 2.47
N GLY A 144 -6.08 12.93 3.62
CA GLY A 144 -4.85 12.30 4.08
C GLY A 144 -4.32 11.30 3.04
N VAL A 145 -3.01 11.19 2.97
CA VAL A 145 -2.34 10.26 2.05
C VAL A 145 -1.39 9.34 2.80
N VAL A 146 -1.13 8.17 2.22
CA VAL A 146 -0.10 7.25 2.72
C VAL A 146 1.03 7.11 1.70
N PRO A 147 2.29 7.21 2.13
CA PRO A 147 3.45 7.05 1.25
C PRO A 147 3.60 5.61 0.78
N THR A 148 4.42 5.40 -0.24
CA THR A 148 4.63 4.09 -0.86
C THR A 148 5.26 3.08 0.09
N ILE A 149 6.22 3.49 0.91
CA ILE A 149 6.86 2.61 1.90
C ILE A 149 6.53 3.10 3.30
N ARG A 150 6.03 2.18 4.10
CA ARG A 150 5.73 2.38 5.51
C ARG A 150 6.38 1.30 6.36
N THR A 151 6.52 1.52 7.65
CA THR A 151 7.19 0.58 8.55
C THR A 151 6.27 0.13 9.69
N LEU A 152 6.37 -1.16 10.06
CA LEU A 152 5.61 -1.74 11.15
C LEU A 152 6.47 -2.74 11.94
N GLY A 153 6.44 -2.58 13.26
CA GLY A 153 7.15 -3.47 14.16
C GLY A 153 8.67 -3.34 14.09
N PHE A 154 9.34 -3.76 15.13
CA PHE A 154 10.79 -3.76 15.21
C PHE A 154 11.29 -4.86 16.15
N ARG A 155 12.53 -5.26 15.99
CA ARG A 155 13.19 -6.16 16.92
C ARG A 155 13.95 -5.36 17.97
N LYS A 156 13.45 -5.39 19.20
CA LYS A 156 14.17 -4.88 20.36
C LYS A 156 14.38 -6.04 21.34
N ARG A 157 15.55 -6.11 21.94
CA ARG A 157 15.89 -7.15 22.90
C ARG A 157 14.97 -7.03 24.12
N GLY A 158 14.05 -7.98 24.30
CA GLY A 158 13.10 -8.02 25.42
C GLY A 158 11.68 -7.53 25.11
N ASP A 159 11.44 -6.83 24.00
CA ASP A 159 10.12 -6.36 23.60
C ASP A 159 9.55 -7.20 22.43
N LEU A 160 8.30 -7.62 22.58
CA LEU A 160 7.56 -8.37 21.56
C LEU A 160 6.72 -7.42 20.70
N VAL A 161 7.37 -6.56 19.93
CA VAL A 161 6.66 -5.80 18.89
C VAL A 161 6.65 -6.65 17.63
N PRO A 162 5.47 -7.08 17.15
CA PRO A 162 5.40 -7.93 15.96
C PRO A 162 6.07 -7.29 14.75
N ILE A 163 6.96 -8.03 14.11
CA ILE A 163 7.58 -7.59 12.85
C ILE A 163 6.67 -7.95 11.67
N MET A 164 6.69 -7.14 10.64
CA MET A 164 6.04 -7.48 9.37
C MET A 164 6.81 -8.62 8.70
N HIS A 165 6.26 -9.84 8.74
CA HIS A 165 6.87 -11.02 8.12
C HIS A 165 6.02 -11.61 7.00
N ALA A 166 4.80 -11.13 6.79
CA ALA A 166 3.98 -11.50 5.64
C ALA A 166 4.57 -10.95 4.35
N LYS A 167 4.58 -11.75 3.29
CA LYS A 167 5.04 -11.37 1.96
C LYS A 167 3.84 -11.45 1.03
N LEU A 168 3.18 -10.31 0.87
CA LEU A 168 1.95 -10.15 0.11
C LEU A 168 2.09 -9.00 -0.87
N ALA A 169 1.54 -9.18 -2.08
CA ALA A 169 1.31 -8.09 -3.01
C ALA A 169 -0.10 -8.20 -3.59
N LEU A 170 -0.93 -7.23 -3.29
CA LEU A 170 -2.32 -7.15 -3.72
C LEU A 170 -2.45 -6.11 -4.81
N LEU A 171 -2.59 -6.57 -6.06
CA LEU A 171 -2.85 -5.72 -7.21
C LEU A 171 -4.33 -5.40 -7.32
N GLY A 172 -4.62 -4.18 -7.71
CA GLY A 172 -5.95 -3.68 -7.94
C GLY A 172 -5.93 -2.39 -8.73
N HIS A 173 -7.07 -1.70 -8.78
CA HIS A 173 -7.20 -0.41 -9.44
C HIS A 173 -7.68 0.63 -8.46
N LEU A 174 -7.10 1.83 -8.56
CA LEU A 174 -7.69 3.06 -8.06
C LEU A 174 -8.70 3.55 -9.09
N TRP A 175 -9.94 3.66 -8.69
CA TRP A 175 -11.02 4.18 -9.48
C TRP A 175 -11.35 5.59 -9.00
N TRP A 176 -11.49 6.51 -9.95
CA TRP A 176 -11.94 7.87 -9.73
C TRP A 176 -13.20 8.10 -10.53
N THR A 177 -14.21 8.66 -9.90
CA THR A 177 -15.40 9.17 -10.60
C THR A 177 -15.54 10.65 -10.32
N ASP A 178 -15.91 11.38 -11.37
CA ASP A 178 -16.30 12.77 -11.28
C ASP A 178 -17.78 12.84 -11.68
N ASP A 179 -18.66 12.99 -10.71
CA ASP A 179 -20.11 13.11 -10.96
C ASP A 179 -20.52 14.48 -11.45
N GLY A 180 -19.59 15.35 -11.84
CA GLY A 180 -19.73 16.60 -12.59
C GLY A 180 -20.92 17.53 -12.27
N TRP A 181 -22.00 16.99 -11.75
CA TRP A 181 -23.27 17.69 -11.47
C TRP A 181 -23.54 17.87 -9.98
N LEU A 182 -23.04 16.98 -9.13
CA LEU A 182 -23.19 17.06 -7.68
C LEU A 182 -21.89 17.44 -6.96
N GLY A 183 -20.79 17.63 -7.71
CA GLY A 183 -19.53 18.17 -7.19
C GLY A 183 -18.76 17.22 -6.29
N GLY A 184 -19.00 15.91 -6.37
CA GLY A 184 -18.31 14.91 -5.59
C GLY A 184 -17.33 14.09 -6.44
N GLU A 185 -16.03 14.15 -6.13
CA GLU A 185 -15.07 13.16 -6.60
C GLU A 185 -15.09 11.97 -5.64
N GLU A 186 -15.42 10.78 -6.16
CA GLU A 186 -15.25 9.55 -5.41
C GLU A 186 -14.02 8.80 -5.87
N ILE A 187 -13.27 8.28 -4.91
CA ILE A 187 -12.14 7.42 -5.18
C ILE A 187 -12.25 6.14 -4.34
N TRP A 188 -11.96 4.99 -4.96
CA TRP A 188 -11.89 3.72 -4.24
C TRP A 188 -10.88 2.76 -4.84
N PHE A 189 -10.29 1.92 -3.98
CA PHE A 189 -9.42 0.84 -4.39
C PHE A 189 -10.23 -0.45 -4.58
N LYS A 190 -10.17 -1.03 -5.80
CA LYS A 190 -10.79 -2.31 -6.13
C LYS A 190 -9.71 -3.38 -6.27
N PRO A 191 -9.55 -4.30 -5.31
CA PRO A 191 -8.55 -5.36 -5.38
C PRO A 191 -8.94 -6.38 -6.47
N ARG A 192 -7.93 -7.01 -7.08
CA ARG A 192 -8.13 -7.96 -8.18
C ARG A 192 -7.35 -9.25 -8.00
N ARG A 193 -6.08 -9.17 -7.65
CA ARG A 193 -5.18 -10.30 -7.68
C ARG A 193 -4.18 -10.24 -6.52
N LEU A 194 -3.98 -11.37 -5.86
CA LEU A 194 -3.10 -11.48 -4.69
C LEU A 194 -1.91 -12.38 -5.00
N TRP A 195 -0.71 -11.88 -4.70
CA TRP A 195 0.50 -12.67 -4.55
C TRP A 195 0.74 -12.99 -3.08
N VAL A 196 1.04 -14.27 -2.81
CA VAL A 196 1.48 -14.75 -1.49
C VAL A 196 2.80 -15.49 -1.68
N SER A 197 3.80 -15.23 -0.84
CA SER A 197 5.11 -15.84 -0.99
C SER A 197 5.81 -16.10 0.34
N SER A 198 6.77 -17.03 0.34
CA SER A 198 7.78 -17.15 1.39
C SER A 198 8.94 -16.18 1.14
N ALA A 199 9.19 -15.83 -0.14
CA ALA A 199 10.29 -14.94 -0.56
C ALA A 199 10.10 -13.51 -0.07
N ASN A 200 11.11 -12.93 0.55
CA ASN A 200 11.17 -11.48 0.74
C ASN A 200 11.31 -10.78 -0.63
N PHE A 201 10.96 -9.50 -0.68
CA PHE A 201 11.07 -8.69 -1.90
C PHE A 201 12.51 -8.19 -2.10
N THR A 202 13.48 -9.11 -1.94
CA THR A 202 14.91 -8.78 -1.95
C THR A 202 15.66 -9.55 -3.01
N SER A 203 16.74 -8.97 -3.53
CA SER A 203 17.61 -9.64 -4.50
C SER A 203 18.16 -10.98 -3.96
N ARG A 204 18.37 -11.10 -2.66
CA ARG A 204 18.83 -12.36 -2.04
C ARG A 204 17.80 -13.49 -2.11
N SER A 205 16.52 -13.16 -2.13
CA SER A 205 15.47 -14.17 -2.24
C SER A 205 15.48 -14.89 -3.58
N ARG A 206 16.13 -14.30 -4.61
CA ARG A 206 16.29 -14.93 -5.92
C ARG A 206 17.21 -16.15 -5.91
N ASP A 207 18.09 -16.24 -4.90
CA ASP A 207 19.03 -17.34 -4.72
C ASP A 207 18.59 -18.34 -3.64
N SER A 208 17.38 -18.19 -3.11
CA SER A 208 16.81 -19.07 -2.08
C SER A 208 15.72 -19.97 -2.68
N LEU A 209 15.59 -21.19 -2.11
CA LEU A 209 14.43 -22.04 -2.41
C LEU A 209 13.21 -21.49 -1.69
N GLU A 210 12.27 -21.00 -2.46
CA GLU A 210 11.09 -20.30 -1.98
C GLU A 210 9.83 -20.83 -2.69
N PHE A 211 8.68 -20.34 -2.28
CA PHE A 211 7.47 -20.50 -3.07
C PHE A 211 6.77 -19.15 -3.27
N GLY A 212 5.94 -19.08 -4.31
CA GLY A 212 5.07 -17.95 -4.58
C GLY A 212 3.82 -18.38 -5.32
N TYR A 213 2.76 -17.64 -5.10
CA TYR A 213 1.45 -18.05 -5.61
C TYR A 213 0.59 -16.82 -5.92
N TRP A 214 0.08 -16.78 -7.17
CA TRP A 214 -0.93 -15.82 -7.59
C TRP A 214 -2.33 -16.42 -7.48
N THR A 215 -3.28 -15.68 -6.93
CA THR A 215 -4.68 -16.06 -6.85
C THR A 215 -5.62 -14.88 -7.08
N GLU A 216 -6.77 -15.16 -7.67
CA GLU A 216 -7.90 -14.24 -7.82
C GLU A 216 -9.10 -14.70 -6.97
N ASP A 217 -8.89 -15.65 -6.04
CA ASP A 217 -9.92 -16.05 -5.09
C ASP A 217 -10.43 -14.84 -4.29
N ALA A 218 -11.71 -14.55 -4.44
CA ALA A 218 -12.30 -13.33 -3.87
C ALA A 218 -12.21 -13.26 -2.35
N ALA A 219 -12.28 -14.39 -1.65
CA ALA A 219 -12.21 -14.44 -0.20
C ALA A 219 -10.78 -14.17 0.29
N LEU A 220 -9.77 -14.73 -0.39
CA LEU A 220 -8.36 -14.49 -0.09
C LEU A 220 -7.95 -13.06 -0.43
N VAL A 221 -8.37 -12.55 -1.59
CA VAL A 221 -8.12 -11.16 -2.03
C VAL A 221 -8.69 -10.15 -1.02
N GLU A 222 -9.96 -10.32 -0.62
CA GLU A 222 -10.60 -9.42 0.36
C GLU A 222 -10.02 -9.60 1.77
N GLY A 223 -9.67 -10.82 2.16
CA GLY A 223 -8.97 -11.09 3.42
C GLY A 223 -7.60 -10.42 3.49
N ALA A 224 -6.83 -10.49 2.41
CA ALA A 224 -5.53 -9.83 2.31
C ALA A 224 -5.66 -8.30 2.31
N LYS A 225 -6.66 -7.73 1.61
CA LYS A 225 -6.95 -6.29 1.65
C LYS A 225 -7.17 -5.83 3.09
N ARG A 226 -8.08 -6.48 3.83
CA ARG A 226 -8.35 -6.13 5.23
C ARG A 226 -7.11 -6.22 6.12
N PHE A 227 -6.29 -7.25 5.93
CA PHE A 227 -5.03 -7.40 6.66
C PHE A 227 -4.06 -6.27 6.35
N LEU A 228 -3.85 -5.96 5.07
CA LEU A 228 -2.93 -4.90 4.62
C LEU A 228 -3.40 -3.52 5.09
N LEU A 229 -4.69 -3.21 5.03
CA LEU A 229 -5.23 -1.94 5.53
C LEU A 229 -5.05 -1.80 7.05
N LYS A 230 -5.23 -2.87 7.83
CA LYS A 230 -4.90 -2.85 9.27
C LYS A 230 -3.41 -2.64 9.52
N ALA A 231 -2.55 -3.25 8.70
CA ALA A 231 -1.10 -3.04 8.80
C ALA A 231 -0.73 -1.59 8.48
N ILE A 232 -1.35 -0.99 7.46
CA ILE A 232 -1.17 0.43 7.10
C ILE A 232 -1.64 1.33 8.26
N ALA A 233 -2.83 1.10 8.80
CA ALA A 233 -3.36 1.89 9.93
C ALA A 233 -2.46 1.84 11.18
N SER A 234 -1.74 0.73 11.39
CA SER A 234 -0.84 0.51 12.53
C SER A 234 0.63 0.81 12.22
N SER A 235 0.93 1.29 11.02
CA SER A 235 2.30 1.56 10.57
C SER A 235 2.69 3.01 10.78
N GLU A 236 3.95 3.30 10.56
CA GLU A 236 4.58 4.60 10.69
C GLU A 236 5.29 4.97 9.39
N ASP A 237 5.66 6.24 9.27
CA ASP A 237 6.55 6.71 8.21
C ASP A 237 7.88 5.95 8.21
N LEU A 238 8.52 5.85 7.05
CA LEU A 238 9.81 5.17 6.87
C LEU A 238 10.91 5.76 7.77
N ASP A 239 10.86 7.05 8.02
CA ASP A 239 11.84 7.80 8.80
C ASP A 239 11.45 8.00 10.28
N ALA A 240 10.34 7.38 10.73
CA ALA A 240 9.91 7.42 12.13
C ALA A 240 10.97 6.87 13.10
N GLU A 241 10.99 7.40 14.31
CA GLU A 241 11.95 7.02 15.34
C GLU A 241 11.90 5.51 15.69
N ALA A 242 13.06 4.87 15.80
CA ALA A 242 13.18 3.41 15.84
C ALA A 242 12.83 2.75 17.18
N ASP A 243 12.67 3.51 18.26
CA ASP A 243 12.70 2.95 19.61
C ASP A 243 11.34 2.50 20.14
N HIS A 244 10.25 2.93 19.50
CA HIS A 244 8.88 2.56 19.84
C HIS A 244 8.01 2.52 18.59
N LEU A 245 6.85 1.94 18.69
CA LEU A 245 5.82 1.95 17.65
C LEU A 245 4.80 3.05 18.03
N ASP A 246 4.72 4.07 17.19
CA ASP A 246 3.73 5.14 17.31
C ASP A 246 3.09 5.41 15.94
N PRO A 247 1.99 4.70 15.63
CA PRO A 247 1.31 4.87 14.34
C PRO A 247 1.04 6.35 14.05
N ASP A 248 1.38 6.80 12.86
CA ASP A 248 1.19 8.19 12.44
C ASP A 248 -0.23 8.49 11.96
N LEU A 249 -1.06 7.47 11.75
CA LEU A 249 -2.48 7.61 11.51
C LEU A 249 -3.25 7.50 12.82
N ALA A 250 -4.15 8.45 13.06
CA ALA A 250 -5.01 8.49 14.24
C ALA A 250 -6.46 8.80 13.86
N PRO A 251 -7.44 8.38 14.68
CA PRO A 251 -8.82 8.82 14.50
C PRO A 251 -8.91 10.34 14.54
N VAL A 252 -9.69 10.90 13.61
CA VAL A 252 -9.99 12.33 13.59
C VAL A 252 -10.86 12.66 14.79
N GLU A 253 -10.54 13.71 15.51
CA GLU A 253 -11.35 14.27 16.57
C GLU A 253 -12.16 15.47 16.05
N PHE A 254 -13.36 15.69 16.58
CA PHE A 254 -14.20 16.82 16.20
C PHE A 254 -14.33 17.79 17.37
N ASP A 255 -14.11 19.06 17.11
CA ASP A 255 -14.42 20.12 18.09
C ASP A 255 -15.94 20.39 18.05
N GLU A 256 -16.69 19.52 18.74
CA GLU A 256 -18.15 19.62 18.79
C GLU A 256 -18.65 20.96 19.35
N ALA A 257 -17.88 21.57 20.27
CA ALA A 257 -18.25 22.85 20.88
C ALA A 257 -18.13 23.98 19.86
N ALA A 258 -17.00 24.09 19.17
CA ALA A 258 -16.80 25.08 18.13
C ALA A 258 -17.77 24.90 16.95
N ILE A 259 -18.04 23.66 16.57
CA ILE A 259 -19.05 23.33 15.52
C ILE A 259 -20.44 23.78 15.94
N ALA A 260 -20.87 23.48 17.18
CA ALA A 260 -22.19 23.90 17.68
C ALA A 260 -22.33 25.41 17.77
N GLU A 261 -21.26 26.12 18.19
CA GLU A 261 -21.21 27.58 18.24
C GLU A 261 -21.36 28.18 16.83
N ALA A 262 -20.60 27.67 15.85
CA ALA A 262 -20.71 28.14 14.46
C ALA A 262 -22.10 27.92 13.85
N PHE A 263 -22.74 26.80 14.15
CA PHE A 263 -24.14 26.56 13.73
C PHE A 263 -25.14 27.50 14.40
N ALA A 264 -24.92 27.87 15.67
CA ALA A 264 -25.80 28.80 16.38
C ALA A 264 -25.66 30.25 15.88
N GLU A 265 -24.46 30.61 15.37
CA GLU A 265 -24.18 31.92 14.78
C GLU A 265 -24.69 32.05 13.32
N THR A 266 -24.92 30.93 12.66
CA THR A 266 -25.45 30.93 11.28
C THR A 266 -26.93 31.29 11.34
N ASP A 267 -27.28 32.54 11.00
CA ASP A 267 -28.66 33.01 10.84
C ASP A 267 -29.27 32.32 9.60
N TRP A 268 -29.97 31.23 9.83
CA TRP A 268 -30.84 30.62 8.82
C TRP A 268 -32.04 31.54 8.64
N GLY A 269 -31.88 32.66 7.91
CA GLY A 269 -32.97 33.56 7.59
C GLY A 269 -34.19 32.79 7.09
N PRO A 270 -35.42 33.31 7.32
CA PRO A 270 -36.61 32.61 6.86
C PRO A 270 -36.50 32.37 5.34
N ASP A 271 -36.80 31.13 4.92
CA ASP A 271 -36.89 30.77 3.51
C ASP A 271 -37.80 31.79 2.81
N GLU A 272 -37.28 32.58 1.87
CA GLU A 272 -38.05 33.58 1.08
C GLU A 272 -39.02 32.92 0.10
N ASP A 273 -39.32 31.63 0.23
CA ASP A 273 -40.15 30.85 -0.69
C ASP A 273 -41.61 30.63 -0.23
N GLU A 274 -42.19 31.48 0.66
CA GLU A 274 -43.65 31.48 0.90
C GLU A 274 -44.31 32.80 0.49
N GLU A 275 -44.23 33.19 -0.79
CA GLU A 275 -45.22 34.06 -1.41
C GLU A 275 -45.51 33.59 -2.85
N VAL A 276 -46.50 32.70 -3.01
CA VAL A 276 -47.34 32.64 -4.21
C VAL A 276 -48.78 32.39 -3.80
#